data_a48c22b9541df24d2ca550f538135327
#
_entry.id   a48c22b9541df24d2ca550f538135327
#
_cell.length_a   1.000
_cell.length_b   1.000
_cell.length_c   1.000
_cell.angle_alpha   90.00
_cell.angle_beta   90.00
_cell.angle_gamma   90.00
#
_symmetry.space_group_name_H-M   'P 1'
#
loop_
_entity.id
_entity.type
_entity.pdbx_description
1 polymer ?
#
loop_
_entity_poly.entity_id
_entity_poly.type
_entity_poly.pdbx_seq_one_letter_code
_entity_poly.pdbx_strand_id
1 'polypeptide(L)'
;MKKHLSILAILLSVAAASAQAQAPTATYLESDIRYSQSQIIVLLNNCAPHAALNTMLAVAITESDFHPYAISVNIPQKIASMVGLTNQAIELARQPDSKREAILWMRWLLKHRISVSVGLLQVSTENAARFHLKPEQLFDPCTNIAVGANLLAEAYAAQVQAAPNDPDALLHALSIYNSGTANFGFYNGYVDRILKNAKP
;
A
#
# COMPACT_ATOMS: atom_id res chain seq x y z
N MET A 1 -2.34 76.10 -55.69
CA MET A 1 -3.18 76.18 -54.49
C MET A 1 -3.71 74.78 -54.18
N LYS A 2 -3.03 74.06 -53.31
CA LYS A 2 -3.41 72.68 -52.92
C LYS A 2 -3.83 72.69 -51.44
N LYS A 3 -5.10 72.33 -51.20
CA LYS A 3 -5.67 72.21 -49.84
C LYS A 3 -5.26 70.87 -49.26
N HIS A 4 -4.54 70.91 -48.15
CA HIS A 4 -4.26 69.70 -47.35
C HIS A 4 -5.41 69.45 -46.36
N LEU A 5 -6.05 68.30 -46.52
CA LEU A 5 -7.09 67.82 -45.64
C LEU A 5 -6.41 66.90 -44.57
N SER A 6 -6.38 67.38 -43.35
CA SER A 6 -5.86 66.59 -42.23
C SER A 6 -6.98 65.67 -41.71
N ILE A 7 -6.80 64.36 -41.87
CA ILE A 7 -7.69 63.37 -41.27
C ILE A 7 -7.14 63.01 -39.88
N LEU A 8 -7.87 63.39 -38.86
CA LEU A 8 -7.60 63.05 -37.46
C LEU A 8 -8.15 61.67 -37.20
N ALA A 9 -7.27 60.66 -37.11
CA ALA A 9 -7.65 59.30 -36.75
C ALA A 9 -7.78 59.17 -35.26
N ILE A 10 -8.98 59.04 -34.75
CA ILE A 10 -9.28 58.70 -33.35
C ILE A 10 -9.11 57.21 -33.17
N LEU A 11 -8.03 56.79 -32.51
CA LEU A 11 -7.83 55.40 -32.09
C LEU A 11 -8.65 55.16 -30.78
N LEU A 12 -9.79 54.48 -30.91
CA LEU A 12 -10.49 53.92 -29.78
C LEU A 12 -9.74 52.65 -29.35
N SER A 13 -9.01 52.69 -28.23
CA SER A 13 -8.46 51.52 -27.56
C SER A 13 -9.58 50.84 -26.76
N VAL A 14 -10.13 49.75 -27.33
CA VAL A 14 -10.99 48.85 -26.60
C VAL A 14 -10.10 47.94 -25.74
N ALA A 15 -10.00 48.25 -24.44
CA ALA A 15 -9.42 47.35 -23.47
C ALA A 15 -10.38 46.18 -23.25
N ALA A 16 -10.10 45.05 -23.89
CA ALA A 16 -10.77 43.82 -23.59
C ALA A 16 -10.22 43.27 -22.22
N ALA A 17 -10.98 43.53 -21.15
CA ALA A 17 -10.74 42.85 -19.89
C ALA A 17 -11.11 41.36 -20.05
N SER A 18 -10.10 40.51 -20.27
CA SER A 18 -10.26 39.08 -20.20
C SER A 18 -10.42 38.68 -18.72
N ALA A 19 -11.67 38.53 -18.29
CA ALA A 19 -11.97 37.86 -17.04
C ALA A 19 -11.59 36.39 -17.21
N GLN A 20 -10.39 36.01 -16.76
CA GLN A 20 -10.03 34.63 -16.57
C GLN A 20 -10.88 34.11 -15.41
N ALA A 21 -11.92 33.35 -15.75
CA ALA A 21 -12.63 32.54 -14.80
C ALA A 21 -11.62 31.51 -14.24
N GLN A 22 -11.10 31.75 -13.05
CA GLN A 22 -10.40 30.74 -12.29
C GLN A 22 -11.39 29.63 -12.02
N ALA A 23 -11.15 28.46 -12.63
CA ALA A 23 -11.85 27.24 -12.28
C ALA A 23 -11.69 27.06 -10.74
N PRO A 24 -12.76 26.77 -10.02
CA PRO A 24 -12.66 26.46 -8.61
C PRO A 24 -11.68 25.29 -8.46
N THR A 25 -10.54 25.54 -7.83
CA THR A 25 -9.71 24.48 -7.30
C THR A 25 -10.57 23.79 -6.25
N ALA A 26 -11.20 22.69 -6.67
CA ALA A 26 -11.78 21.74 -5.75
C ALA A 26 -10.61 21.24 -4.90
N THR A 27 -10.41 21.83 -3.75
CA THR A 27 -9.70 21.22 -2.64
C THR A 27 -10.55 20.00 -2.26
N TYR A 28 -10.30 18.88 -2.93
CA TYR A 28 -10.62 17.59 -2.36
C TYR A 28 -9.83 17.57 -1.06
N LEU A 29 -10.52 17.76 0.04
CA LEU A 29 -10.05 17.28 1.33
C LEU A 29 -9.95 15.77 1.15
N GLU A 30 -8.77 15.32 0.83
CA GLU A 30 -8.39 13.91 0.83
C GLU A 30 -8.62 13.48 2.28
N SER A 31 -9.83 12.96 2.56
CA SER A 31 -10.12 12.35 3.84
C SER A 31 -9.15 11.19 3.93
N ASP A 32 -8.17 11.30 4.80
CA ASP A 32 -7.20 10.24 5.01
C ASP A 32 -7.99 8.97 5.36
N ILE A 33 -8.03 8.03 4.43
CA ILE A 33 -8.75 6.76 4.59
C ILE A 33 -7.98 5.77 5.44
N ARG A 34 -6.78 6.15 5.89
CA ARG A 34 -5.98 5.36 6.82
C ARG A 34 -6.66 5.28 8.18
N TYR A 35 -6.55 4.12 8.78
CA TYR A 35 -6.93 3.97 10.18
C TYR A 35 -5.91 4.67 11.09
N SER A 36 -6.40 5.23 12.18
CA SER A 36 -5.52 5.64 13.29
C SER A 36 -4.92 4.42 13.98
N GLN A 37 -3.80 4.60 14.66
CA GLN A 37 -3.18 3.51 15.43
C GLN A 37 -4.16 2.89 16.44
N SER A 38 -4.98 3.69 17.11
CA SER A 38 -5.98 3.20 18.07
C SER A 38 -7.05 2.31 17.41
N GLN A 39 -7.50 2.67 16.20
CA GLN A 39 -8.43 1.83 15.44
C GLN A 39 -7.79 0.51 15.01
N ILE A 40 -6.52 0.52 14.60
CA ILE A 40 -5.78 -0.70 14.27
C ILE A 40 -5.62 -1.59 15.49
N ILE A 41 -5.30 -1.05 16.68
CA ILE A 41 -5.20 -1.82 17.92
C ILE A 41 -6.53 -2.55 18.21
N VAL A 42 -7.67 -1.86 18.05
CA VAL A 42 -8.99 -2.48 18.23
C VAL A 42 -9.22 -3.60 17.21
N LEU A 43 -8.90 -3.37 15.95
CA LEU A 43 -9.03 -4.39 14.90
C LEU A 43 -8.13 -5.60 15.17
N LEU A 44 -6.86 -5.40 15.54
CA LEU A 44 -5.93 -6.48 15.85
C LEU A 44 -6.42 -7.34 17.01
N ASN A 45 -6.87 -6.72 18.10
CA ASN A 45 -7.41 -7.44 19.26
C ASN A 45 -8.66 -8.25 18.93
N ASN A 46 -9.52 -7.76 18.03
CA ASN A 46 -10.76 -8.45 17.66
C ASN A 46 -10.54 -9.54 16.59
N CYS A 47 -9.64 -9.31 15.64
CA CYS A 47 -9.52 -10.14 14.46
C CYS A 47 -8.33 -11.11 14.50
N ALA A 48 -7.36 -10.89 15.39
CA ALA A 48 -6.21 -11.76 15.63
C ALA A 48 -5.81 -11.78 17.12
N PRO A 49 -6.72 -12.16 18.04
CA PRO A 49 -6.51 -12.03 19.50
C PRO A 49 -5.36 -12.87 20.05
N HIS A 50 -4.91 -13.87 19.30
CA HIS A 50 -3.80 -14.75 19.69
C HIS A 50 -2.44 -14.30 19.14
N ALA A 51 -2.41 -13.29 18.28
CA ALA A 51 -1.17 -12.73 17.73
C ALA A 51 -0.56 -11.69 18.68
N ALA A 52 0.78 -11.59 18.70
CA ALA A 52 1.47 -10.57 19.50
C ALA A 52 1.14 -9.17 18.98
N LEU A 53 0.39 -8.39 19.76
CA LEU A 53 -0.16 -7.08 19.34
C LEU A 53 0.93 -6.15 18.78
N ASN A 54 2.05 -5.97 19.48
CA ASN A 54 3.13 -5.06 19.06
C ASN A 54 3.76 -5.50 17.74
N THR A 55 3.93 -6.81 17.54
CA THR A 55 4.43 -7.36 16.27
C THR A 55 3.46 -7.07 15.14
N MET A 56 2.17 -7.35 15.33
CA MET A 56 1.15 -7.13 14.30
C MET A 56 0.96 -5.65 13.99
N LEU A 57 1.08 -4.77 14.99
CA LEU A 57 1.02 -3.32 14.78
C LEU A 57 2.22 -2.84 13.94
N ALA A 58 3.43 -3.33 14.24
CA ALA A 58 4.63 -3.02 13.47
C ALA A 58 4.54 -3.55 12.02
N VAL A 59 3.93 -4.72 11.82
CA VAL A 59 3.65 -5.24 10.48
C VAL A 59 2.65 -4.34 9.75
N ALA A 60 1.52 -3.98 10.36
CA ALA A 60 0.49 -3.18 9.72
C ALA A 60 0.99 -1.80 9.28
N ILE A 61 1.76 -1.11 10.11
CA ILE A 61 2.35 0.18 9.73
C ILE A 61 3.42 0.03 8.64
N THR A 62 4.23 -1.05 8.69
CA THR A 62 5.29 -1.30 7.70
C THR A 62 4.72 -1.66 6.34
N GLU A 63 3.62 -2.43 6.29
CA GLU A 63 3.04 -2.96 5.07
C GLU A 63 2.18 -1.94 4.32
N SER A 64 1.40 -1.13 5.03
CA SER A 64 0.40 -0.29 4.40
C SER A 64 0.28 1.11 4.98
N ASP A 65 1.05 1.44 6.03
CA ASP A 65 0.82 2.67 6.81
C ASP A 65 -0.66 2.79 7.21
N PHE A 66 -1.25 1.66 7.64
CA PHE A 66 -2.66 1.53 8.07
C PHE A 66 -3.70 1.81 6.99
N HIS A 67 -3.32 1.76 5.72
CA HIS A 67 -4.21 1.97 4.60
C HIS A 67 -5.00 0.68 4.25
N PRO A 68 -6.34 0.63 4.46
CA PRO A 68 -7.12 -0.60 4.30
C PRO A 68 -7.24 -1.10 2.85
N TYR A 69 -7.01 -0.22 1.89
CA TYR A 69 -7.15 -0.50 0.46
C TYR A 69 -5.83 -0.46 -0.28
N ALA A 70 -4.72 -0.48 0.45
CA ALA A 70 -3.40 -0.49 -0.17
C ALA A 70 -3.22 -1.67 -1.13
N ILE A 71 -2.57 -1.42 -2.26
CA ILE A 71 -2.21 -2.42 -3.27
C ILE A 71 -0.74 -2.25 -3.62
N SER A 72 0.02 -3.34 -3.61
CA SER A 72 1.34 -3.42 -4.22
C SER A 72 1.42 -4.53 -5.25
N VAL A 73 2.25 -4.32 -6.28
CA VAL A 73 2.51 -5.31 -7.32
C VAL A 73 3.64 -6.21 -6.87
N ASN A 74 3.43 -7.53 -6.90
CA ASN A 74 4.44 -8.51 -6.56
C ASN A 74 5.32 -8.80 -7.77
N ILE A 75 6.63 -8.63 -7.60
CA ILE A 75 7.61 -8.93 -8.65
C ILE A 75 8.33 -10.23 -8.29
N PRO A 76 8.41 -11.21 -9.21
CA PRO A 76 9.20 -12.40 -8.98
C PRO A 76 10.65 -12.04 -8.63
N GLN A 77 11.21 -12.65 -7.58
CA GLN A 77 12.56 -12.36 -7.08
C GLN A 77 13.63 -12.38 -8.19
N LYS A 78 13.51 -13.33 -9.13
CA LYS A 78 14.42 -13.42 -10.28
C LYS A 78 14.42 -12.14 -11.12
N ILE A 79 13.23 -11.54 -11.34
CA ILE A 79 13.09 -10.30 -12.12
C ILE A 79 13.60 -9.12 -11.30
N ALA A 80 13.23 -9.02 -10.02
CA ALA A 80 13.72 -7.97 -9.13
C ALA A 80 15.25 -7.92 -9.09
N SER A 81 15.92 -9.08 -8.95
CA SER A 81 17.38 -9.17 -8.96
C SER A 81 18.01 -8.76 -10.30
N MET A 82 17.37 -9.10 -11.42
CA MET A 82 17.88 -8.73 -12.76
C MET A 82 17.84 -7.22 -13.02
N VAL A 83 16.91 -6.50 -12.40
CA VAL A 83 16.74 -5.04 -12.57
C VAL A 83 17.28 -4.24 -11.38
N GLY A 84 17.98 -4.91 -10.45
CA GLY A 84 18.63 -4.25 -9.30
C GLY A 84 17.65 -3.78 -8.22
N LEU A 85 16.43 -4.32 -8.17
CA LEU A 85 15.46 -4.00 -7.13
C LEU A 85 15.72 -4.84 -5.86
N THR A 86 15.73 -4.18 -4.72
CA THR A 86 15.87 -4.82 -3.41
C THR A 86 14.53 -5.29 -2.84
N ASN A 87 13.42 -4.75 -3.32
CA ASN A 87 12.06 -5.12 -2.91
C ASN A 87 11.37 -5.97 -3.97
N GLN A 88 10.59 -6.95 -3.52
CA GLN A 88 9.76 -7.79 -4.40
C GLN A 88 8.37 -7.20 -4.63
N ALA A 89 8.05 -6.10 -3.99
CA ALA A 89 6.79 -5.39 -4.15
C ALA A 89 7.04 -3.95 -4.59
N ILE A 90 6.24 -3.47 -5.53
CA ILE A 90 6.22 -2.08 -5.99
C ILE A 90 4.88 -1.48 -5.60
N GLU A 91 4.93 -0.39 -4.84
CA GLU A 91 3.75 0.41 -4.55
C GLU A 91 3.24 1.12 -5.82
N LEU A 92 1.94 1.26 -5.93
CA LEU A 92 1.34 2.07 -6.98
C LEU A 92 1.62 3.55 -6.70
N ALA A 93 1.78 4.35 -7.76
CA ALA A 93 2.04 5.80 -7.65
C ALA A 93 0.92 6.55 -6.90
N ARG A 94 -0.28 6.02 -6.91
CA ARG A 94 -1.42 6.41 -6.08
C ARG A 94 -2.09 5.16 -5.54
N GLN A 95 -2.58 5.22 -4.32
CA GLN A 95 -3.39 4.15 -3.73
C GLN A 95 -4.89 4.41 -3.97
N PRO A 96 -5.74 3.36 -3.98
CA PRO A 96 -7.19 3.52 -4.15
C PRO A 96 -7.84 4.28 -3.00
N ASP A 97 -8.80 5.17 -3.30
CA ASP A 97 -9.51 5.97 -2.30
C ASP A 97 -10.74 5.26 -1.72
N SER A 98 -11.08 4.08 -2.22
CA SER A 98 -12.25 3.32 -1.76
C SER A 98 -12.09 1.83 -2.00
N LYS A 99 -12.81 1.02 -1.23
CA LYS A 99 -12.89 -0.43 -1.43
C LYS A 99 -13.32 -0.79 -2.86
N ARG A 100 -14.27 -0.04 -3.43
CA ARG A 100 -14.76 -0.26 -4.80
C ARG A 100 -13.65 -0.06 -5.82
N GLU A 101 -12.91 1.01 -5.69
CA GLU A 101 -11.78 1.31 -6.58
C GLU A 101 -10.69 0.26 -6.45
N ALA A 102 -10.31 -0.10 -5.21
CA ALA A 102 -9.33 -1.14 -4.93
C ALA A 102 -9.69 -2.48 -5.59
N ILE A 103 -10.95 -2.90 -5.48
CA ILE A 103 -11.44 -4.11 -6.14
C ILE A 103 -11.30 -4.03 -7.66
N LEU A 104 -11.64 -2.89 -8.27
CA LEU A 104 -11.55 -2.70 -9.72
C LEU A 104 -10.08 -2.75 -10.19
N TRP A 105 -9.17 -2.11 -9.48
CA TRP A 105 -7.75 -2.13 -9.81
C TRP A 105 -7.14 -3.52 -9.63
N MET A 106 -7.39 -4.16 -8.49
CA MET A 106 -6.94 -5.53 -8.25
C MET A 106 -7.41 -6.48 -9.35
N ARG A 107 -8.71 -6.44 -9.71
CA ARG A 107 -9.26 -7.28 -10.79
C ARG A 107 -8.59 -7.03 -12.13
N TRP A 108 -8.33 -5.76 -12.44
CA TRP A 108 -7.62 -5.40 -13.66
C TRP A 108 -6.19 -5.98 -13.68
N LEU A 109 -5.45 -5.84 -12.58
CA LEU A 109 -4.09 -6.39 -12.44
C LEU A 109 -4.09 -7.91 -12.57
N LEU A 110 -4.97 -8.61 -11.84
CA LEU A 110 -5.09 -10.07 -11.91
C LEU A 110 -5.48 -10.56 -13.30
N LYS A 111 -6.38 -9.87 -14.02
CA LYS A 111 -6.74 -10.17 -15.41
C LYS A 111 -5.51 -10.12 -16.33
N HIS A 112 -4.55 -9.24 -16.05
CA HIS A 112 -3.29 -9.12 -16.78
C HIS A 112 -2.17 -10.01 -16.22
N ARG A 113 -2.52 -10.98 -15.35
CA ARG A 113 -1.58 -11.92 -14.71
C ARG A 113 -0.51 -11.25 -13.86
N ILE A 114 -0.84 -10.10 -13.29
CA ILE A 114 0.02 -9.37 -12.36
C ILE A 114 -0.42 -9.77 -10.96
N SER A 115 0.46 -10.43 -10.20
CA SER A 115 0.24 -10.79 -8.80
C SER A 115 0.31 -9.54 -7.92
N VAL A 116 -0.58 -9.43 -6.93
CA VAL A 116 -0.65 -8.29 -6.03
C VAL A 116 -0.83 -8.72 -4.59
N SER A 117 -0.33 -7.88 -3.68
CA SER A 117 -0.62 -7.92 -2.25
C SER A 117 -1.55 -6.76 -1.90
N VAL A 118 -2.49 -6.99 -0.98
CA VAL A 118 -3.57 -6.04 -0.72
C VAL A 118 -3.90 -5.89 0.78
N GLY A 119 -4.42 -4.72 1.13
CA GLY A 119 -4.98 -4.43 2.45
C GLY A 119 -3.95 -4.12 3.52
N LEU A 120 -4.41 -4.08 4.78
CA LEU A 120 -3.63 -3.63 5.95
C LEU A 120 -2.32 -4.38 6.15
N LEU A 121 -2.32 -5.70 5.97
CA LEU A 121 -1.16 -6.56 6.15
C LEU A 121 -0.57 -7.03 4.80
N GLN A 122 -0.92 -6.38 3.70
CA GLN A 122 -0.42 -6.67 2.35
C GLN A 122 -0.43 -8.18 2.03
N VAL A 123 -1.57 -8.83 2.27
CA VAL A 123 -1.75 -10.25 1.98
C VAL A 123 -1.75 -10.47 0.48
N SER A 124 -0.87 -11.35 -0.03
CA SER A 124 -0.89 -11.74 -1.44
C SER A 124 -2.21 -12.38 -1.82
N THR A 125 -2.79 -11.96 -2.94
CA THR A 125 -4.05 -12.51 -3.46
C THR A 125 -3.97 -14.01 -3.78
N GLU A 126 -2.78 -14.55 -3.99
CA GLU A 126 -2.54 -15.99 -4.18
C GLU A 126 -2.86 -16.81 -2.92
N ASN A 127 -2.74 -16.20 -1.73
CA ASN A 127 -3.10 -16.84 -0.48
C ASN A 127 -4.62 -16.97 -0.25
N ALA A 128 -5.45 -16.15 -0.94
CA ALA A 128 -6.89 -16.15 -0.71
C ALA A 128 -7.52 -17.55 -0.84
N ALA A 129 -7.13 -18.30 -1.88
CA ALA A 129 -7.65 -19.65 -2.12
C ALA A 129 -7.32 -20.64 -0.99
N ARG A 130 -6.16 -20.52 -0.34
CA ARG A 130 -5.75 -21.36 0.81
C ARG A 130 -6.70 -21.21 1.99
N PHE A 131 -7.30 -20.02 2.13
CA PHE A 131 -8.26 -19.67 3.19
C PHE A 131 -9.71 -19.73 2.71
N HIS A 132 -9.99 -20.35 1.56
CA HIS A 132 -11.33 -20.45 0.96
C HIS A 132 -11.99 -19.08 0.71
N LEU A 133 -11.20 -18.06 0.40
CA LEU A 133 -11.64 -16.67 0.16
C LEU A 133 -11.55 -16.32 -1.33
N LYS A 134 -12.40 -15.36 -1.74
CA LYS A 134 -12.20 -14.62 -2.98
C LYS A 134 -11.19 -13.48 -2.71
N PRO A 135 -10.34 -13.11 -3.68
CA PRO A 135 -9.35 -12.04 -3.48
C PRO A 135 -9.95 -10.72 -2.96
N GLU A 136 -11.18 -10.38 -3.37
CA GLU A 136 -11.87 -9.15 -2.94
C GLU A 136 -12.15 -9.09 -1.44
N GLN A 137 -12.27 -10.25 -0.79
CA GLN A 137 -12.53 -10.33 0.65
C GLN A 137 -11.30 -9.91 1.47
N LEU A 138 -10.10 -9.92 0.87
CA LEU A 138 -8.89 -9.41 1.50
C LEU A 138 -8.90 -7.88 1.72
N PHE A 139 -9.84 -7.13 1.11
CA PHE A 139 -10.07 -5.73 1.44
C PHE A 139 -11.04 -5.52 2.62
N ASP A 140 -11.51 -6.59 3.25
CA ASP A 140 -12.14 -6.50 4.56
C ASP A 140 -11.04 -6.47 5.63
N PRO A 141 -11.01 -5.46 6.51
CA PRO A 141 -9.93 -5.29 7.46
C PRO A 141 -9.73 -6.48 8.39
N CYS A 142 -10.82 -7.06 8.91
CA CYS A 142 -10.75 -8.18 9.82
C CYS A 142 -10.28 -9.46 9.11
N THR A 143 -10.80 -9.72 7.93
CA THR A 143 -10.36 -10.84 7.08
C THR A 143 -8.88 -10.73 6.74
N ASN A 144 -8.41 -9.53 6.36
CA ASN A 144 -7.01 -9.28 6.01
C ASN A 144 -6.08 -9.53 7.21
N ILE A 145 -6.46 -9.00 8.38
CA ILE A 145 -5.72 -9.18 9.63
C ILE A 145 -5.67 -10.66 10.02
N ALA A 146 -6.80 -11.36 10.01
CA ALA A 146 -6.85 -12.76 10.36
C ALA A 146 -5.97 -13.62 9.45
N VAL A 147 -6.03 -13.41 8.13
CA VAL A 147 -5.20 -14.14 7.17
C VAL A 147 -3.72 -13.81 7.35
N GLY A 148 -3.36 -12.53 7.45
CA GLY A 148 -1.97 -12.10 7.62
C GLY A 148 -1.36 -12.63 8.91
N ALA A 149 -2.12 -12.60 10.02
CA ALA A 149 -1.67 -13.15 11.31
C ALA A 149 -1.44 -14.67 11.23
N ASN A 150 -2.32 -15.41 10.55
CA ASN A 150 -2.14 -16.85 10.33
C ASN A 150 -0.89 -17.14 9.49
N LEU A 151 -0.67 -16.40 8.41
CA LEU A 151 0.54 -16.57 7.57
C LEU A 151 1.82 -16.32 8.36
N LEU A 152 1.85 -15.28 9.21
CA LEU A 152 3.00 -15.01 10.07
C LEU A 152 3.19 -16.11 11.13
N ALA A 153 2.10 -16.60 11.71
CA ALA A 153 2.15 -17.70 12.68
C ALA A 153 2.65 -19.01 12.06
N GLU A 154 2.22 -19.35 10.84
CA GLU A 154 2.72 -20.49 10.08
C GLU A 154 4.23 -20.37 9.81
N ALA A 155 4.69 -19.18 9.38
CA ALA A 155 6.11 -18.92 9.15
C ALA A 155 6.93 -19.06 10.44
N TYR A 156 6.41 -18.54 11.56
CA TYR A 156 7.07 -18.65 12.86
C TYR A 156 7.14 -20.12 13.35
N ALA A 157 6.04 -20.85 13.25
CA ALA A 157 6.01 -22.26 13.62
C ALA A 157 7.00 -23.10 12.80
N ALA A 158 7.10 -22.83 11.50
CA ALA A 158 8.07 -23.51 10.63
C ALA A 158 9.52 -23.20 11.04
N GLN A 159 9.83 -21.94 11.44
CA GLN A 159 11.16 -21.57 11.90
C GLN A 159 11.51 -22.23 13.24
N VAL A 160 10.60 -22.23 14.21
CA VAL A 160 10.80 -22.89 15.50
C VAL A 160 10.99 -24.40 15.32
N GLN A 161 10.28 -25.02 14.38
CA GLN A 161 10.46 -26.44 14.07
C GLN A 161 11.82 -26.73 13.41
N ALA A 162 12.28 -25.86 12.51
CA ALA A 162 13.55 -26.01 11.80
C ALA A 162 14.76 -25.72 12.71
N ALA A 163 14.63 -24.75 13.63
CA ALA A 163 15.67 -24.31 14.54
C ALA A 163 15.10 -23.97 15.93
N PRO A 164 14.87 -24.99 16.81
CA PRO A 164 14.13 -24.80 18.08
C PRO A 164 14.75 -23.82 19.06
N ASN A 165 16.05 -23.57 18.94
CA ASN A 165 16.80 -22.67 19.85
C ASN A 165 17.26 -21.38 19.16
N ASP A 166 16.67 -21.05 18.00
CA ASP A 166 17.00 -19.83 17.28
C ASP A 166 16.38 -18.61 18.00
N PRO A 167 17.20 -17.70 18.60
CA PRO A 167 16.69 -16.51 19.24
C PRO A 167 16.01 -15.54 18.26
N ASP A 168 16.36 -15.63 16.97
CA ASP A 168 15.88 -14.76 15.91
C ASP A 168 14.72 -15.38 15.09
N ALA A 169 14.14 -16.50 15.57
CA ALA A 169 13.07 -17.22 14.87
C ALA A 169 11.91 -16.31 14.41
N LEU A 170 11.52 -15.30 15.21
CA LEU A 170 10.52 -14.32 14.84
C LEU A 170 10.98 -13.42 13.70
N LEU A 171 12.24 -12.99 13.71
CA LEU A 171 12.80 -12.13 12.64
C LEU A 171 12.91 -12.90 11.32
N HIS A 172 13.29 -14.17 11.38
CA HIS A 172 13.27 -15.07 10.23
C HIS A 172 11.84 -15.31 9.71
N ALA A 173 10.86 -15.46 10.60
CA ALA A 173 9.44 -15.57 10.21
C ALA A 173 8.93 -14.30 9.53
N LEU A 174 9.28 -13.12 10.01
CA LEU A 174 8.98 -11.84 9.38
C LEU A 174 9.64 -11.72 7.99
N SER A 175 10.89 -12.21 7.85
CA SER A 175 11.55 -12.29 6.55
C SER A 175 10.79 -13.22 5.59
N ILE A 176 10.34 -14.39 6.05
CA ILE A 176 9.52 -15.33 5.25
C ILE A 176 8.18 -14.66 4.87
N TYR A 177 7.53 -13.97 5.80
CA TYR A 177 6.28 -13.26 5.53
C TYR A 177 6.43 -12.28 4.36
N ASN A 178 7.49 -11.48 4.37
CA ASN A 178 7.78 -10.49 3.34
C ASN A 178 8.22 -11.09 2.00
N SER A 179 9.07 -12.13 2.04
CA SER A 179 9.84 -12.55 0.86
C SER A 179 9.75 -14.04 0.52
N GLY A 180 9.10 -14.83 1.35
CA GLY A 180 9.08 -16.29 1.20
C GLY A 180 10.39 -16.98 1.63
N THR A 181 11.40 -16.23 2.12
CA THR A 181 12.69 -16.80 2.56
C THR A 181 13.12 -16.24 3.91
N ALA A 182 13.80 -17.06 4.73
CA ALA A 182 14.19 -16.68 6.09
C ALA A 182 15.19 -15.52 6.16
N ASN A 183 15.93 -15.22 5.09
CA ASN A 183 17.04 -14.27 5.15
C ASN A 183 16.86 -13.02 4.29
N PHE A 184 16.03 -13.04 3.25
CA PHE A 184 15.95 -11.93 2.31
C PHE A 184 15.40 -10.65 2.92
N GLY A 185 14.50 -10.76 3.90
CA GLY A 185 13.95 -9.61 4.64
C GLY A 185 15.00 -8.80 5.41
N PHE A 186 16.12 -9.41 5.77
CA PHE A 186 17.28 -8.69 6.36
C PHE A 186 18.02 -7.90 5.28
N TYR A 187 18.25 -8.49 4.11
CA TYR A 187 18.96 -7.82 3.02
C TYR A 187 18.19 -6.67 2.38
N ASN A 188 16.86 -6.78 2.30
CA ASN A 188 16.02 -5.72 1.72
C ASN A 188 15.58 -4.66 2.74
N GLY A 189 16.05 -4.77 4.00
CA GLY A 189 15.73 -3.84 5.08
C GLY A 189 14.32 -3.95 5.65
N TYR A 190 13.56 -5.01 5.31
CA TYR A 190 12.23 -5.21 5.85
C TYR A 190 12.23 -5.44 7.35
N VAL A 191 13.09 -6.33 7.84
CA VAL A 191 13.24 -6.63 9.27
C VAL A 191 13.61 -5.37 10.05
N ASP A 192 14.52 -4.55 9.54
CA ASP A 192 14.91 -3.28 10.17
C ASP A 192 13.75 -2.29 10.26
N ARG A 193 12.90 -2.21 9.22
CA ARG A 193 11.68 -1.37 9.26
C ARG A 193 10.70 -1.86 10.33
N ILE A 194 10.49 -3.18 10.44
CA ILE A 194 9.64 -3.76 11.49
C ILE A 194 10.19 -3.42 12.87
N LEU A 195 11.48 -3.62 13.11
CA LEU A 195 12.14 -3.33 14.40
C LEU A 195 12.06 -1.84 14.77
N LYS A 196 12.15 -0.96 13.77
CA LYS A 196 11.95 0.49 13.95
C LYS A 196 10.52 0.82 14.36
N ASN A 197 9.54 0.20 13.72
CA ASN A 197 8.12 0.44 13.95
C ASN A 197 7.56 -0.28 15.20
N ALA A 198 8.28 -1.28 15.73
CA ALA A 198 7.92 -1.98 16.97
C ALA A 198 8.37 -1.25 18.25
N LYS A 199 9.15 -0.17 18.11
CA LYS A 199 9.56 0.64 19.27
C LYS A 199 8.36 1.42 19.80
N PRO A 200 8.17 1.51 21.14
CA PRO A 200 7.11 2.25 21.78
C PRO A 200 7.24 3.77 21.55
#